data_6909f209cb84ee1024f1882965e78f44
#
_entry.id   6909f209cb84ee1024f1882965e78f44
#
_cell.length_a   1.000
_cell.length_b   1.000
_cell.length_c   1.000
_cell.angle_alpha   90.00
_cell.angle_beta   90.00
_cell.angle_gamma   90.00
#
_symmetry.space_group_name_H-M   'P 1'
#
loop_
_entity.id
_entity.type
_entity.pdbx_description
1 polymer ?
#
loop_
_entity_poly.entity_id
_entity_poly.type
_entity_poly.pdbx_seq_one_letter_code
_entity_poly.pdbx_strand_id
1 'polypeptide(L)' 'MREYTVGILGATGAVGQAMLLGLEERNFPVKQIRLFASARSAGKTMKFKGQDIVIEET' A
#
# COMPACT_ATOMS: atom_id res chain seq x y z
N MET A 1 -20.16 -1.44 8.90
CA MET A 1 -19.33 -0.80 7.86
C MET A 1 -18.42 -1.85 7.23
N ARG A 2 -18.36 -1.88 5.91
CA ARG A 2 -17.48 -2.84 5.22
C ARG A 2 -16.06 -2.33 5.17
N GLU A 3 -15.14 -3.22 5.42
CA GLU A 3 -13.73 -2.96 5.25
C GLU A 3 -13.18 -3.88 4.17
N TYR A 4 -12.17 -3.43 3.46
CA TYR A 4 -11.64 -4.15 2.31
C TYR A 4 -10.16 -4.46 2.50
N THR A 5 -9.73 -5.61 2.01
CA THR A 5 -8.32 -5.91 1.86
C THR A 5 -7.88 -5.36 0.50
N VAL A 6 -6.88 -4.49 0.52
CA VAL A 6 -6.43 -3.80 -0.70
C VAL A 6 -5.01 -4.26 -1.02
N GLY A 7 -4.78 -4.63 -2.28
CA GLY A 7 -3.44 -4.96 -2.77
C GLY A 7 -3.02 -3.94 -3.83
N ILE A 8 -1.79 -3.46 -3.73
CA ILE A 8 -1.24 -2.50 -4.70
C ILE A 8 0.00 -3.09 -5.34
N LEU A 9 -0.05 -3.29 -6.66
CA LEU A 9 1.08 -3.74 -7.44
C LEU A 9 1.92 -2.53 -7.85
N GLY A 10 3.24 -2.67 -7.80
CA GLY A 10 4.13 -1.57 -8.14
C GLY A 10 4.06 -0.44 -7.13
N ALA A 11 3.97 -0.78 -5.84
CA ALA A 11 3.72 0.20 -4.78
C ALA A 11 4.78 1.30 -4.70
N THR A 12 6.02 1.01 -5.12
CA THR A 12 7.08 2.00 -5.07
C THR A 12 7.09 2.95 -6.27
N GLY A 13 6.29 2.65 -7.30
CA GLY A 13 6.16 3.53 -8.45
C GLY A 13 5.28 4.74 -8.16
N ALA A 14 5.30 5.71 -9.07
CA ALA A 14 4.51 6.93 -8.90
C ALA A 14 3.01 6.63 -8.78
N VAL A 15 2.51 5.70 -9.57
CA VAL A 15 1.10 5.34 -9.54
C VAL A 15 0.73 4.69 -8.21
N GLY A 16 1.59 3.77 -7.74
CA GLY A 16 1.33 3.10 -6.46
C GLY A 16 1.31 4.07 -5.29
N GLN A 17 2.25 5.00 -5.28
CA GLN A 17 2.29 6.02 -4.22
C GLN A 17 1.06 6.92 -4.27
N ALA A 18 0.65 7.31 -5.48
CA ALA A 18 -0.55 8.12 -5.64
C ALA A 18 -1.81 7.39 -5.17
N MET A 19 -1.88 6.09 -5.41
CA MET A 19 -3.01 5.29 -4.94
C MET A 19 -3.05 5.22 -3.41
N LEU A 20 -1.90 5.02 -2.78
CA LEU A 20 -1.82 5.01 -1.31
C LEU A 20 -2.29 6.34 -0.72
N LEU A 21 -1.78 7.42 -1.28
CA LEU A 21 -2.15 8.75 -0.82
C LEU A 21 -3.65 9.00 -0.99
N GLY A 22 -4.20 8.58 -2.12
CA GLY A 22 -5.62 8.72 -2.37
C GLY A 22 -6.48 7.96 -1.38
N LEU A 23 -6.07 6.74 -1.02
CA LEU A 23 -6.78 5.94 -0.03
C LEU A 23 -6.76 6.62 1.35
N GLU A 24 -5.63 7.21 1.72
CA GLU A 24 -5.52 7.93 2.99
C GLU A 24 -6.38 9.18 3.01
N GLU A 25 -6.31 9.98 1.94
CA GLU A 25 -7.04 11.24 1.87
C GLU A 25 -8.54 11.03 1.88
N ARG A 26 -9.01 9.97 1.25
CA ARG A 26 -10.44 9.67 1.17
C ARG A 26 -10.93 8.86 2.35
N ASN A 27 -10.04 8.52 3.26
CA ASN A 27 -10.37 7.70 4.41
C ASN A 27 -11.11 6.42 4.00
N PHE A 28 -10.60 5.77 2.96
CA PHE A 28 -11.17 4.55 2.43
C PHE A 28 -11.13 3.45 3.49
N PRO A 29 -12.19 2.66 3.65
CA PRO A 29 -12.25 1.64 4.71
C PRO A 29 -11.37 0.45 4.36
N VAL A 30 -10.12 0.49 4.81
CA VAL A 30 -9.15 -0.56 4.57
C VAL A 30 -8.99 -1.40 5.82
N LYS A 31 -9.29 -2.70 5.71
CA LYS A 31 -9.06 -3.66 6.77
C LYS A 31 -7.60 -4.05 6.80
N GLN A 32 -7.02 -4.32 5.65
CA GLN A 32 -5.64 -4.72 5.51
C GLN A 32 -5.12 -4.22 4.17
N ILE A 33 -3.89 -3.75 4.16
CA ILE A 33 -3.26 -3.34 2.92
C ILE A 33 -2.03 -4.20 2.67
N ARG A 34 -1.85 -4.63 1.43
CA ARG A 34 -0.67 -5.38 1.00
C ARG A 34 -0.03 -4.63 -0.16
N LEU A 35 1.27 -4.45 -0.07
CA LEU A 35 2.03 -3.72 -1.07
C LEU A 35 2.97 -4.70 -1.77
N PHE A 36 2.99 -4.66 -3.09
CA PHE A 36 3.81 -5.55 -3.90
C PHE A 36 4.72 -4.75 -4.82
N ALA A 37 5.95 -5.20 -4.93
CA ALA A 37 6.93 -4.58 -5.82
C ALA A 37 7.93 -5.65 -6.26
N SER A 38 8.88 -5.24 -7.13
CA SER A 38 9.94 -6.15 -7.56
C SER A 38 10.84 -6.50 -6.38
N ALA A 39 11.67 -7.56 -6.56
CA ALA A 39 12.61 -8.00 -5.54
C ALA A 39 13.51 -6.87 -5.06
N ARG A 40 13.80 -5.90 -5.92
CA ARG A 40 14.64 -4.75 -5.57
C ARG A 40 14.05 -3.92 -4.44
N SER A 41 12.73 -3.83 -4.39
CA SER A 41 12.01 -3.02 -3.40
C SER A 41 11.41 -3.85 -2.28
N ALA A 42 11.33 -5.15 -2.43
CA ALA A 42 10.76 -6.03 -1.41
C ALA A 42 11.55 -5.93 -0.11
N GLY A 43 10.86 -5.98 1.01
CA GLY A 43 11.47 -5.85 2.32
C GLY A 43 11.57 -4.42 2.83
N LYS A 44 11.39 -3.43 1.96
CA LYS A 44 11.31 -2.04 2.38
C LYS A 44 9.91 -1.76 2.93
N THR A 45 9.76 -0.63 3.59
CA THR A 45 8.46 -0.25 4.15
C THR A 45 7.96 1.04 3.53
N MET A 46 6.63 1.18 3.51
CA MET A 46 5.97 2.42 3.14
C MET A 46 4.93 2.73 4.21
N LYS A 47 4.76 3.99 4.51
CA LYS A 47 3.78 4.39 5.51
C LYS A 47 2.38 4.47 4.93
N PHE A 48 1.42 3.95 5.69
CA PHE A 48 0.02 4.07 5.34
C PHE A 48 -0.76 4.29 6.65
N LYS A 49 -1.42 5.43 6.74
CA LYS A 49 -2.20 5.83 7.94
C LYS A 49 -1.37 5.72 9.23
N GLY A 50 -0.11 6.12 9.13
CA GLY A 50 0.78 6.13 10.28
C GLY A 50 1.41 4.78 10.61
N GLN A 51 1.14 3.75 9.84
CA GLN A 51 1.72 2.42 10.05
C GLN A 51 2.73 2.10 8.96
N ASP A 52 3.78 1.39 9.35
CA ASP A 52 4.79 0.92 8.39
C ASP A 52 4.31 -0.40 7.80
N ILE A 53 4.13 -0.43 6.48
CA ILE A 53 3.68 -1.62 5.76
C ILE A 53 4.87 -2.17 4.99
N VAL A 54 5.18 -3.44 5.22
CA VAL A 54 6.30 -4.10 4.52
C VAL A 54 5.89 -4.42 3.08
N ILE A 55 6.77 -4.08 2.15
CA ILE A 55 6.55 -4.35 0.73
C ILE A 55 6.93 -5.79 0.44
N GLU A 56 6.02 -6.52 -0.20
CA GLU A 56 6.22 -7.91 -0.56
C GLU A 56 6.68 -8.00 -2.01
N GLU A 57 7.40 -9.07 -2.32
CA GLU A 57 7.80 -9.33 -3.70
C GLU A 57 6.60 -9.86 -4.49
N THR A 58 6.40 -9.28 -5.67
CA THR A 58 5.34 -9.71 -6.57
C THR A 58 5.59 -11.12 -7.09
#